data_7ddb7c2acbebe1f287cb848f792e9303
#
_entry.id   7ddb7c2acbebe1f287cb848f792e9303
#
_cell.length_a   1.000
_cell.length_b   1.000
_cell.length_c   1.000
_cell.angle_alpha   90.00
_cell.angle_beta   90.00
_cell.angle_gamma   90.00
#
_symmetry.space_group_name_H-M   'P 1'
#
loop_
_entity.id
_entity.type
_entity.pdbx_description
1 polymer ?
#
loop_
_entity_poly.entity_id
_entity_poly.type
_entity_poly.pdbx_seq_one_letter_code
_entity_poly.pdbx_strand_id
1 'polypeptide(L)'
;MNGREPRPGPNRMTFTGIIGTVCMFPLRAIIAACVKLRIHPNILTFVGVVINVMAAWALALGRFMLAFVIMLVANIFDFIDGKVAHELQLQSKFGAFWDSTLDRFSDLALLTGLIFLYSKLGRSDYVLIAALTLIFSIMTSYARARAESLIERCKVGFMERPERIVLFMIGASTNRMAAVLWVVLALSVLAVANRIYYTYLALNRLPMPTREGVVGFVNRAFFWTDERATLSYDLWVIAILAFVWLTPPAWLGDPMASGPGLIGLITSKL
;
A
#
# COMPACT_ATOMS: atom_id res chain seq x y z
N MET A 1 26.14 -7.78 -37.04
CA MET A 1 25.31 -8.88 -36.48
C MET A 1 24.01 -8.27 -36.01
N ASN A 2 22.91 -8.47 -36.76
CA ASN A 2 21.62 -7.87 -36.52
C ASN A 2 20.88 -8.64 -35.42
N GLY A 3 20.82 -8.06 -34.19
CA GLY A 3 19.92 -8.49 -33.14
C GLY A 3 18.49 -8.08 -33.44
N ARG A 4 17.68 -8.98 -34.01
CA ARG A 4 16.22 -8.78 -34.12
C ARG A 4 15.62 -8.97 -32.75
N GLU A 5 15.05 -7.91 -32.17
CA GLU A 5 14.16 -8.03 -31.00
C GLU A 5 12.99 -8.96 -31.34
N PRO A 6 12.59 -9.86 -30.43
CA PRO A 6 11.44 -10.75 -30.66
C PRO A 6 10.16 -9.89 -30.74
N ARG A 7 9.43 -10.04 -31.84
CA ARG A 7 8.10 -9.44 -32.02
C ARG A 7 7.17 -9.95 -30.90
N PRO A 8 6.41 -9.05 -30.24
CA PRO A 8 5.41 -9.48 -29.27
C PRO A 8 4.39 -10.40 -29.99
N GLY A 9 4.21 -11.59 -29.43
CA GLY A 9 3.23 -12.58 -29.93
C GLY A 9 1.79 -12.05 -29.83
N PRO A 10 0.81 -12.70 -30.52
CA PRO A 10 -0.56 -12.21 -30.58
C PRO A 10 -1.16 -12.09 -29.19
N ASN A 11 -1.72 -10.92 -28.92
CA ASN A 11 -2.36 -10.49 -27.67
C ASN A 11 -3.49 -11.49 -27.31
N ARG A 12 -3.18 -12.52 -26.53
CA ARG A 12 -4.22 -13.37 -25.94
C ARG A 12 -4.98 -12.51 -24.95
N MET A 13 -6.23 -12.20 -25.26
CA MET A 13 -7.13 -11.52 -24.31
C MET A 13 -7.28 -12.42 -23.09
N THR A 14 -6.49 -12.14 -22.06
CA THR A 14 -6.68 -12.76 -20.74
C THR A 14 -7.82 -12.06 -20.03
N PHE A 15 -8.53 -12.78 -19.18
CA PHE A 15 -9.65 -12.23 -18.39
C PHE A 15 -9.23 -10.96 -17.64
N THR A 16 -8.03 -10.92 -17.08
CA THR A 16 -7.40 -9.73 -16.48
C THR A 16 -7.19 -8.59 -17.49
N GLY A 17 -6.89 -8.90 -18.74
CA GLY A 17 -6.75 -7.91 -19.82
C GLY A 17 -8.08 -7.24 -20.19
N ILE A 18 -9.18 -8.01 -20.19
CA ILE A 18 -10.52 -7.49 -20.45
C ILE A 18 -10.96 -6.56 -19.31
N ILE A 19 -10.80 -6.99 -18.05
CA ILE A 19 -11.11 -6.16 -16.87
C ILE A 19 -10.27 -4.89 -16.91
N GLY A 20 -8.98 -4.99 -17.18
CA GLY A 20 -8.09 -3.84 -17.30
C GLY A 20 -8.55 -2.86 -18.39
N THR A 21 -9.01 -3.37 -19.55
CA THR A 21 -9.50 -2.52 -20.66
C THR A 21 -10.80 -1.82 -20.29
N VAL A 22 -11.74 -2.50 -19.65
CA VAL A 22 -13.02 -1.94 -19.21
C VAL A 22 -12.81 -0.87 -18.14
N CYS A 23 -11.98 -1.13 -17.12
CA CYS A 23 -11.66 -0.16 -16.07
C CYS A 23 -10.87 1.03 -16.61
N MET A 24 -10.03 0.83 -17.63
CA MET A 24 -9.23 1.90 -18.22
C MET A 24 -10.03 2.82 -19.16
N PHE A 25 -11.20 2.39 -19.64
CA PHE A 25 -11.98 3.20 -20.57
C PHE A 25 -12.43 4.55 -19.99
N PRO A 26 -13.09 4.62 -18.82
CA PRO A 26 -13.44 5.91 -18.21
C PRO A 26 -12.21 6.72 -17.79
N LEU A 27 -11.13 6.06 -17.32
CA LEU A 27 -9.90 6.72 -16.94
C LEU A 27 -9.21 7.40 -18.12
N ARG A 28 -9.22 6.77 -19.30
CA ARG A 28 -8.68 7.37 -20.54
C ARG A 28 -9.39 8.66 -20.91
N ALA A 29 -10.72 8.72 -20.75
CA ALA A 29 -11.48 9.94 -21.02
C ALA A 29 -11.07 11.07 -20.06
N ILE A 30 -10.90 10.77 -18.76
CA ILE A 30 -10.46 11.76 -17.76
C ILE A 30 -9.02 12.21 -18.05
N ILE A 31 -8.10 11.28 -18.36
CA ILE A 31 -6.73 11.60 -18.72
C ILE A 31 -6.70 12.51 -19.97
N ALA A 32 -7.46 12.14 -21.02
CA ALA A 32 -7.54 12.96 -22.24
C ALA A 32 -8.09 14.37 -21.98
N ALA A 33 -9.08 14.50 -21.09
CA ALA A 33 -9.60 15.80 -20.68
C ALA A 33 -8.53 16.63 -19.94
N CYS A 34 -7.82 16.03 -18.97
CA CYS A 34 -6.73 16.69 -18.25
C CYS A 34 -5.60 17.12 -19.18
N VAL A 35 -5.22 16.28 -20.14
CA VAL A 35 -4.19 16.58 -21.16
C VAL A 35 -4.66 17.71 -22.06
N LYS A 36 -5.92 17.67 -22.54
CA LYS A 36 -6.50 18.73 -23.39
C LYS A 36 -6.56 20.09 -22.67
N LEU A 37 -6.89 20.08 -21.38
CA LEU A 37 -6.93 21.27 -20.53
C LEU A 37 -5.54 21.68 -20.03
N ARG A 38 -4.49 20.93 -20.36
CA ARG A 38 -3.10 21.15 -19.92
C ARG A 38 -2.99 21.30 -18.40
N ILE A 39 -3.76 20.51 -17.63
CA ILE A 39 -3.70 20.53 -16.17
C ILE A 39 -2.32 20.00 -15.74
N HIS A 40 -1.63 20.79 -14.92
CA HIS A 40 -0.30 20.39 -14.43
C HIS A 40 -0.40 19.18 -13.50
N PRO A 41 0.41 18.11 -13.68
CA PRO A 41 0.34 16.88 -12.87
C PRO A 41 0.40 17.13 -11.35
N ASN A 42 1.28 18.03 -10.90
CA ASN A 42 1.43 18.35 -9.47
C ASN A 42 0.13 18.90 -8.83
N ILE A 43 -0.77 19.49 -9.60
CA ILE A 43 -2.08 19.93 -9.13
C ILE A 43 -2.98 18.70 -8.88
N LEU A 44 -2.93 17.71 -9.77
CA LEU A 44 -3.69 16.47 -9.62
C LEU A 44 -3.24 15.69 -8.40
N THR A 45 -1.93 15.58 -8.18
CA THR A 45 -1.34 14.99 -6.96
C THR A 45 -1.84 15.72 -5.72
N PHE A 46 -1.79 17.06 -5.70
CA PHE A 46 -2.27 17.86 -4.57
C PHE A 46 -3.78 17.65 -4.31
N VAL A 47 -4.60 17.62 -5.35
CA VAL A 47 -6.04 17.32 -5.25
C VAL A 47 -6.25 15.93 -4.67
N GLY A 48 -5.47 14.92 -5.09
CA GLY A 48 -5.49 13.58 -4.51
C GLY A 48 -5.25 13.58 -3.01
N VAL A 49 -4.29 14.39 -2.52
CA VAL A 49 -4.03 14.54 -1.08
C VAL A 49 -5.22 15.18 -0.36
N VAL A 50 -5.81 16.23 -0.91
CA VAL A 50 -7.00 16.87 -0.31
C VAL A 50 -8.14 15.88 -0.19
N ILE A 51 -8.36 15.05 -1.22
CA ILE A 51 -9.36 13.98 -1.19
C ILE A 51 -9.01 12.96 -0.09
N ASN A 52 -7.73 12.56 0.08
CA ASN A 52 -7.31 11.67 1.17
C ASN A 52 -7.51 12.28 2.56
N VAL A 53 -7.36 13.60 2.71
CA VAL A 53 -7.72 14.30 3.98
C VAL A 53 -9.21 14.20 4.27
N MET A 54 -10.06 14.29 3.23
CA MET A 54 -11.51 14.03 3.39
C MET A 54 -11.79 12.57 3.78
N ALA A 55 -11.05 11.60 3.22
CA ALA A 55 -11.14 10.20 3.63
C ALA A 55 -10.73 10.02 5.11
N ALA A 56 -9.66 10.69 5.55
CA ALA A 56 -9.23 10.72 6.95
C ALA A 56 -10.32 11.27 7.88
N TRP A 57 -11.01 12.32 7.47
CA TRP A 57 -12.17 12.84 8.19
C TRP A 57 -13.31 11.82 8.28
N ALA A 58 -13.61 11.13 7.19
CA ALA A 58 -14.62 10.06 7.20
C ALA A 58 -14.21 8.89 8.13
N LEU A 59 -12.91 8.51 8.17
CA LEU A 59 -12.37 7.54 9.13
C LEU A 59 -12.55 8.04 10.58
N ALA A 60 -12.24 9.31 10.85
CA ALA A 60 -12.39 9.93 12.17
C ALA A 60 -13.85 9.93 12.68
N LEU A 61 -14.81 9.92 11.76
CA LEU A 61 -16.24 9.78 12.05
C LEU A 61 -16.71 8.32 12.14
N GLY A 62 -15.83 7.34 11.92
CA GLY A 62 -16.20 5.91 11.87
C GLY A 62 -16.99 5.51 10.61
N ARG A 63 -17.04 6.37 9.59
CA ARG A 63 -17.77 6.09 8.33
C ARG A 63 -16.87 5.36 7.34
N PHE A 64 -16.54 4.10 7.65
CA PHE A 64 -15.53 3.34 6.92
C PHE A 64 -15.86 3.12 5.44
N MET A 65 -17.11 2.80 5.10
CA MET A 65 -17.51 2.63 3.69
C MET A 65 -17.38 3.95 2.90
N LEU A 66 -17.74 5.08 3.50
CA LEU A 66 -17.52 6.39 2.88
C LEU A 66 -16.04 6.68 2.69
N ALA A 67 -15.22 6.39 3.70
CA ALA A 67 -13.76 6.55 3.62
C ALA A 67 -13.17 5.67 2.50
N PHE A 68 -13.63 4.42 2.35
CA PHE A 68 -13.24 3.53 1.26
C PHE A 68 -13.48 4.17 -0.11
N VAL A 69 -14.71 4.68 -0.35
CA VAL A 69 -15.05 5.31 -1.62
C VAL A 69 -14.18 6.53 -1.89
N ILE A 70 -13.96 7.37 -0.88
CA ILE A 70 -13.11 8.57 -1.01
C ILE A 70 -11.66 8.18 -1.28
N MET A 71 -11.09 7.19 -0.57
CA MET A 71 -9.74 6.66 -0.81
C MET A 71 -9.60 6.10 -2.23
N LEU A 72 -10.64 5.39 -2.72
CA LEU A 72 -10.63 4.87 -4.09
C LEU A 72 -10.53 6.01 -5.11
N VAL A 73 -11.31 7.08 -4.93
CA VAL A 73 -11.23 8.28 -5.79
C VAL A 73 -9.85 8.92 -5.70
N ALA A 74 -9.29 9.09 -4.50
CA ALA A 74 -7.95 9.66 -4.32
C ALA A 74 -6.86 8.86 -5.06
N ASN A 75 -6.93 7.51 -5.00
CA ASN A 75 -5.99 6.65 -5.71
C ASN A 75 -6.15 6.70 -7.24
N ILE A 76 -7.36 6.98 -7.74
CA ILE A 76 -7.58 7.24 -9.16
C ILE A 76 -6.85 8.53 -9.57
N PHE A 77 -6.91 9.59 -8.77
CA PHE A 77 -6.19 10.84 -9.05
C PHE A 77 -4.67 10.63 -9.07
N ASP A 78 -4.14 9.89 -8.12
CA ASP A 78 -2.74 9.49 -8.02
C ASP A 78 -2.27 8.69 -9.27
N PHE A 79 -3.13 7.81 -9.81
CA PHE A 79 -2.84 7.11 -11.05
C PHE A 79 -2.88 8.03 -12.28
N ILE A 80 -3.83 8.98 -12.31
CA ILE A 80 -4.04 9.89 -13.43
C ILE A 80 -2.87 10.87 -13.55
N ASP A 81 -2.36 11.43 -12.44
CA ASP A 81 -1.29 12.44 -12.47
C ASP A 81 -0.01 11.90 -13.11
N GLY A 82 0.38 10.67 -12.80
CA GLY A 82 1.51 10.01 -13.43
C GLY A 82 1.30 9.78 -14.93
N LYS A 83 0.06 9.45 -15.37
CA LYS A 83 -0.26 9.31 -16.80
C LYS A 83 -0.26 10.64 -17.54
N VAL A 84 -0.84 11.68 -16.94
CA VAL A 84 -0.83 13.04 -17.49
C VAL A 84 0.59 13.59 -17.58
N ALA A 85 1.44 13.35 -16.55
CA ALA A 85 2.85 13.73 -16.61
C ALA A 85 3.59 13.07 -17.76
N HIS A 86 3.29 11.81 -18.05
CA HIS A 86 3.88 11.08 -19.18
C HIS A 86 3.39 11.63 -20.53
N GLU A 87 2.09 11.80 -20.71
CA GLU A 87 1.48 12.27 -21.96
C GLU A 87 1.89 13.71 -22.31
N LEU A 88 2.01 14.58 -21.31
CA LEU A 88 2.46 15.97 -21.49
C LEU A 88 3.98 16.12 -21.51
N GLN A 89 4.75 15.04 -21.33
CA GLN A 89 6.22 15.04 -21.19
C GLN A 89 6.71 16.00 -20.08
N LEU A 90 5.95 16.14 -19.01
CA LEU A 90 6.24 16.98 -17.83
C LEU A 90 6.89 16.21 -16.68
N GLN A 91 7.42 15.02 -16.95
CA GLN A 91 8.15 14.24 -15.95
C GLN A 91 9.39 15.00 -15.49
N SER A 92 9.53 15.20 -14.18
CA SER A 92 10.64 15.92 -13.59
C SER A 92 11.06 15.31 -12.26
N LYS A 93 12.33 15.54 -11.87
CA LYS A 93 12.83 15.13 -10.55
C LYS A 93 12.06 15.81 -9.42
N PHE A 94 11.65 17.05 -9.61
CA PHE A 94 10.81 17.77 -8.64
C PHE A 94 9.42 17.17 -8.56
N GLY A 95 8.79 16.80 -9.68
CA GLY A 95 7.49 16.12 -9.69
C GLY A 95 7.52 14.80 -8.90
N ALA A 96 8.55 13.97 -9.11
CA ALA A 96 8.74 12.73 -8.35
C ALA A 96 8.98 12.97 -6.85
N PHE A 97 9.72 14.02 -6.48
CA PHE A 97 9.90 14.45 -5.09
C PHE A 97 8.57 14.92 -4.48
N TRP A 98 7.83 15.78 -5.20
CA TRP A 98 6.55 16.33 -4.81
C TRP A 98 5.53 15.23 -4.53
N ASP A 99 5.31 14.35 -5.50
CA ASP A 99 4.46 13.17 -5.41
C ASP A 99 4.83 12.33 -4.18
N SER A 100 6.09 11.90 -4.10
CA SER A 100 6.55 11.08 -2.99
C SER A 100 6.38 11.74 -1.62
N THR A 101 6.46 13.06 -1.52
CA THR A 101 6.28 13.80 -0.27
C THR A 101 4.79 13.88 0.11
N LEU A 102 3.94 14.24 -0.86
CA LEU A 102 2.50 14.34 -0.66
C LEU A 102 1.87 12.98 -0.30
N ASP A 103 2.42 11.91 -0.81
CA ASP A 103 2.08 10.54 -0.43
C ASP A 103 2.18 10.30 1.07
N ARG A 104 3.26 10.82 1.71
CA ARG A 104 3.44 10.68 3.16
C ARG A 104 2.40 11.50 3.92
N PHE A 105 2.08 12.70 3.43
CA PHE A 105 1.00 13.49 4.04
C PHE A 105 -0.36 12.77 3.95
N SER A 106 -0.66 12.09 2.86
CA SER A 106 -1.85 11.24 2.73
C SER A 106 -1.88 10.12 3.78
N ASP A 107 -0.79 9.36 3.90
CA ASP A 107 -0.67 8.28 4.89
C ASP A 107 -0.84 8.82 6.33
N LEU A 108 -0.19 9.97 6.63
CA LEU A 108 -0.29 10.66 7.92
C LEU A 108 -1.74 11.05 8.23
N ALA A 109 -2.43 11.65 7.26
CA ALA A 109 -3.81 12.09 7.43
C ALA A 109 -4.73 10.91 7.76
N LEU A 110 -4.66 9.80 6.98
CA LEU A 110 -5.49 8.62 7.21
C LEU A 110 -5.28 8.03 8.60
N LEU A 111 -4.03 7.84 9.02
CA LEU A 111 -3.71 7.30 10.34
C LEU A 111 -4.08 8.26 11.47
N THR A 112 -3.94 9.58 11.28
CA THR A 112 -4.40 10.59 12.24
C THR A 112 -5.92 10.53 12.40
N GLY A 113 -6.67 10.30 11.31
CA GLY A 113 -8.12 10.07 11.36
C GLY A 113 -8.49 8.87 12.23
N LEU A 114 -7.75 7.76 12.11
CA LEU A 114 -7.95 6.57 12.96
C LEU A 114 -7.56 6.81 14.42
N ILE A 115 -6.46 7.52 14.70
CA ILE A 115 -6.08 7.92 16.05
C ILE A 115 -7.21 8.72 16.70
N PHE A 116 -7.79 9.68 15.98
CA PHE A 116 -8.91 10.47 16.47
C PHE A 116 -10.15 9.62 16.75
N LEU A 117 -10.49 8.69 15.84
CA LEU A 117 -11.60 7.76 16.03
C LEU A 117 -11.42 6.93 17.32
N TYR A 118 -10.28 6.24 17.45
CA TYR A 118 -10.04 5.38 18.61
C TYR A 118 -9.93 6.16 19.92
N SER A 119 -9.43 7.38 19.88
CA SER A 119 -9.44 8.30 21.03
C SER A 119 -10.87 8.61 21.47
N LYS A 120 -11.77 8.92 20.54
CA LYS A 120 -13.20 9.15 20.84
C LYS A 120 -13.91 7.92 21.40
N LEU A 121 -13.48 6.73 21.00
CA LEU A 121 -14.02 5.46 21.49
C LEU A 121 -13.42 5.03 22.84
N GLY A 122 -12.50 5.84 23.43
CA GLY A 122 -11.81 5.50 24.68
C GLY A 122 -10.86 4.30 24.55
N ARG A 123 -10.43 3.94 23.35
CA ARG A 123 -9.57 2.78 23.08
C ARG A 123 -8.11 3.20 22.95
N SER A 124 -7.47 3.45 24.10
CA SER A 124 -6.07 3.88 24.19
C SER A 124 -5.09 2.86 23.57
N ASP A 125 -5.42 1.58 23.63
CA ASP A 125 -4.68 0.49 22.98
C ASP A 125 -4.62 0.71 21.46
N TYR A 126 -5.74 0.99 20.81
CA TYR A 126 -5.81 1.24 19.37
C TYR A 126 -5.27 2.62 18.97
N VAL A 127 -5.33 3.61 19.87
CA VAL A 127 -4.62 4.89 19.69
C VAL A 127 -3.12 4.63 19.59
N LEU A 128 -2.57 3.82 20.50
CA LEU A 128 -1.14 3.45 20.46
C LEU A 128 -0.78 2.66 19.20
N ILE A 129 -1.58 1.66 18.82
CA ILE A 129 -1.34 0.85 17.62
C ILE A 129 -1.36 1.73 16.36
N ALA A 130 -2.33 2.63 16.22
CA ALA A 130 -2.42 3.54 15.10
C ALA A 130 -1.26 4.55 15.07
N ALA A 131 -0.82 5.06 16.22
CA ALA A 131 0.33 5.93 16.35
C ALA A 131 1.65 5.22 15.98
N LEU A 132 1.86 3.99 16.45
CA LEU A 132 3.01 3.18 16.06
C LEU A 132 2.97 2.85 14.56
N THR A 133 1.79 2.51 14.03
CA THR A 133 1.62 2.28 12.58
C THR A 133 2.00 3.53 11.78
N LEU A 134 1.64 4.72 12.23
CA LEU A 134 2.02 5.98 11.61
C LEU A 134 3.53 6.18 11.61
N ILE A 135 4.18 5.99 12.76
CA ILE A 135 5.64 6.11 12.90
C ILE A 135 6.35 5.13 11.95
N PHE A 136 6.00 3.85 12.01
CA PHE A 136 6.68 2.84 11.19
C PHE A 136 6.35 2.96 9.70
N SER A 137 5.17 3.45 9.32
CA SER A 137 4.83 3.76 7.92
C SER A 137 5.72 4.84 7.33
N ILE A 138 6.05 5.89 8.10
CA ILE A 138 7.00 6.92 7.68
C ILE A 138 8.41 6.34 7.66
N MET A 139 8.78 5.61 8.72
CA MET A 139 10.12 5.03 8.85
C MET A 139 10.46 4.05 7.73
N THR A 140 9.48 3.31 7.19
CA THR A 140 9.71 2.48 5.99
C THR A 140 10.21 3.33 4.82
N SER A 141 9.57 4.44 4.54
CA SER A 141 9.94 5.34 3.43
C SER A 141 11.25 6.06 3.70
N TYR A 142 11.43 6.57 4.92
CA TYR A 142 12.67 7.25 5.35
C TYR A 142 13.89 6.33 5.29
N ALA A 143 13.78 5.12 5.88
CA ALA A 143 14.88 4.16 5.90
C ALA A 143 15.32 3.77 4.49
N ARG A 144 14.36 3.62 3.54
CA ARG A 144 14.69 3.35 2.15
C ARG A 144 15.42 4.53 1.50
N ALA A 145 14.85 5.73 1.59
CA ALA A 145 15.46 6.92 0.99
C ALA A 145 16.86 7.19 1.57
N ARG A 146 17.04 6.99 2.88
CA ARG A 146 18.32 7.14 3.54
C ARG A 146 19.32 6.04 3.14
N ALA A 147 18.87 4.79 3.03
CA ALA A 147 19.71 3.69 2.54
C ALA A 147 20.18 3.97 1.10
N GLU A 148 19.28 4.34 0.19
CA GLU A 148 19.58 4.63 -1.22
C GLU A 148 20.46 5.88 -1.43
N SER A 149 20.66 6.70 -0.38
CA SER A 149 21.69 7.76 -0.38
C SER A 149 23.10 7.26 -0.04
N LEU A 150 23.23 6.03 0.47
CA LEU A 150 24.50 5.42 0.92
C LEU A 150 24.89 4.19 0.10
N ILE A 151 23.91 3.47 -0.45
CA ILE A 151 24.09 2.28 -1.27
C ILE A 151 23.29 2.43 -2.57
N GLU A 152 23.70 1.75 -3.62
CA GLU A 152 23.13 1.91 -4.96
C GLU A 152 21.62 1.61 -5.01
N ARG A 153 21.14 0.61 -4.25
CA ARG A 153 19.73 0.19 -4.24
C ARG A 153 19.34 -0.53 -2.96
N CYS A 154 18.20 -0.16 -2.38
CA CYS A 154 17.61 -0.82 -1.21
C CYS A 154 16.16 -1.23 -1.50
N LYS A 155 15.99 -2.33 -2.29
CA LYS A 155 14.66 -2.86 -2.64
C LYS A 155 14.36 -4.12 -1.83
N VAL A 156 14.24 -3.94 -0.51
CA VAL A 156 13.90 -5.02 0.44
C VAL A 156 12.74 -4.59 1.34
N GLY A 157 12.02 -5.56 1.85
CA GLY A 157 10.87 -5.34 2.74
C GLY A 157 9.56 -5.12 1.97
N PHE A 158 8.53 -5.80 2.43
CA PHE A 158 7.13 -5.60 2.02
C PHE A 158 6.61 -4.27 2.60
N MET A 159 5.39 -3.94 2.39
CA MET A 159 4.72 -2.76 2.96
C MET A 159 5.22 -1.43 2.38
N GLU A 160 5.33 -1.40 1.04
CA GLU A 160 5.40 -0.14 0.32
C GLU A 160 4.03 0.59 0.38
N ARG A 161 3.95 1.83 -0.08
CA ARG A 161 2.70 2.62 -0.02
C ARG A 161 1.51 1.94 -0.72
N PRO A 162 1.65 1.37 -1.94
CA PRO A 162 0.50 0.74 -2.60
C PRO A 162 -0.13 -0.39 -1.77
N GLU A 163 0.68 -1.24 -1.13
CA GLU A 163 0.20 -2.33 -0.29
C GLU A 163 -0.56 -1.79 0.94
N ARG A 164 -0.04 -0.74 1.58
CA ARG A 164 -0.70 -0.12 2.75
C ARG A 164 -2.07 0.47 2.38
N ILE A 165 -2.13 1.25 1.30
CA ILE A 165 -3.38 1.88 0.88
C ILE A 165 -4.43 0.83 0.50
N VAL A 166 -4.03 -0.22 -0.22
CA VAL A 166 -4.94 -1.34 -0.56
C VAL A 166 -5.45 -2.01 0.71
N LEU A 167 -4.60 -2.26 1.71
CA LEU A 167 -5.02 -2.84 2.99
C LEU A 167 -5.96 -1.89 3.75
N PHE A 168 -5.72 -0.57 3.78
CA PHE A 168 -6.65 0.38 4.38
C PHE A 168 -8.01 0.40 3.66
N MET A 169 -8.02 0.33 2.34
CA MET A 169 -9.27 0.22 1.58
C MET A 169 -10.01 -1.08 1.89
N ILE A 170 -9.30 -2.23 1.99
CA ILE A 170 -9.89 -3.50 2.40
C ILE A 170 -10.45 -3.40 3.81
N GLY A 171 -9.68 -2.87 4.76
CA GLY A 171 -10.13 -2.68 6.15
C GLY A 171 -11.36 -1.80 6.27
N ALA A 172 -11.42 -0.74 5.48
CA ALA A 172 -12.56 0.18 5.47
C ALA A 172 -13.80 -0.44 4.80
N SER A 173 -13.65 -1.12 3.66
CA SER A 173 -14.77 -1.76 2.94
C SER A 173 -15.36 -2.96 3.69
N THR A 174 -14.54 -3.67 4.46
CA THR A 174 -14.95 -4.89 5.19
C THR A 174 -15.22 -4.65 6.68
N ASN A 175 -15.07 -3.41 7.16
CA ASN A 175 -15.13 -3.06 8.59
C ASN A 175 -14.14 -3.87 9.46
N ARG A 176 -12.91 -4.07 8.96
CA ARG A 176 -11.84 -4.84 9.60
C ARG A 176 -10.58 -4.00 9.85
N MET A 177 -10.76 -2.72 10.15
CA MET A 177 -9.66 -1.77 10.27
C MET A 177 -8.68 -2.14 11.39
N ALA A 178 -9.17 -2.71 12.50
CA ALA A 178 -8.32 -3.17 13.60
C ALA A 178 -7.33 -4.27 13.14
N ALA A 179 -7.81 -5.27 12.41
CA ALA A 179 -6.95 -6.34 11.87
C ALA A 179 -5.92 -5.77 10.89
N VAL A 180 -6.34 -4.83 10.02
CA VAL A 180 -5.44 -4.17 9.08
C VAL A 180 -4.35 -3.37 9.80
N LEU A 181 -4.68 -2.64 10.88
CA LEU A 181 -3.68 -1.91 11.66
C LEU A 181 -2.61 -2.83 12.24
N TRP A 182 -2.98 -3.97 12.80
CA TRP A 182 -2.03 -4.97 13.29
C TRP A 182 -1.12 -5.50 12.19
N VAL A 183 -1.68 -5.83 11.03
CA VAL A 183 -0.90 -6.31 9.87
C VAL A 183 0.06 -5.24 9.38
N VAL A 184 -0.43 -4.01 9.17
CA VAL A 184 0.40 -2.90 8.66
C VAL A 184 1.50 -2.57 9.65
N LEU A 185 1.21 -2.55 10.97
CA LEU A 185 2.22 -2.33 12.00
C LEU A 185 3.31 -3.40 11.96
N ALA A 186 2.92 -4.67 12.06
CA ALA A 186 3.87 -5.78 12.11
C ALA A 186 4.78 -5.80 10.87
N LEU A 187 4.19 -5.68 9.68
CA LEU A 187 4.94 -5.72 8.43
C LEU A 187 5.79 -4.45 8.21
N SER A 188 5.35 -3.28 8.71
CA SER A 188 6.16 -2.06 8.64
C SER A 188 7.37 -2.14 9.58
N VAL A 189 7.22 -2.69 10.78
CA VAL A 189 8.33 -2.95 11.71
C VAL A 189 9.36 -3.87 11.04
N LEU A 190 8.91 -4.99 10.48
CA LEU A 190 9.76 -5.93 9.74
C LEU A 190 10.46 -5.27 8.56
N ALA A 191 9.75 -4.45 7.78
CA ALA A 191 10.33 -3.76 6.63
C ALA A 191 11.43 -2.77 7.04
N VAL A 192 11.25 -2.04 8.15
CA VAL A 192 12.28 -1.14 8.68
C VAL A 192 13.49 -1.93 9.16
N ALA A 193 13.29 -3.00 9.94
CA ALA A 193 14.37 -3.87 10.43
C ALA A 193 15.17 -4.47 9.26
N ASN A 194 14.47 -4.96 8.24
CA ASN A 194 15.10 -5.53 7.04
C ASN A 194 15.94 -4.50 6.27
N ARG A 195 15.44 -3.26 6.12
CA ARG A 195 16.18 -2.19 5.44
C ARG A 195 17.42 -1.79 6.21
N ILE A 196 17.35 -1.70 7.54
CA ILE A 196 18.51 -1.42 8.40
C ILE A 196 19.53 -2.54 8.25
N TYR A 197 19.10 -3.80 8.39
CA TYR A 197 20.01 -4.96 8.31
C TYR A 197 20.63 -5.11 6.92
N TYR A 198 19.83 -4.98 5.86
CA TYR A 198 20.33 -5.02 4.48
C TYR A 198 21.38 -3.94 4.22
N THR A 199 21.12 -2.71 4.68
CA THR A 199 22.07 -1.59 4.54
C THR A 199 23.34 -1.84 5.31
N TYR A 200 23.24 -2.40 6.52
CA TYR A 200 24.41 -2.80 7.32
C TYR A 200 25.29 -3.82 6.58
N LEU A 201 24.67 -4.87 6.00
CA LEU A 201 25.41 -5.88 5.22
C LEU A 201 26.11 -5.24 4.01
N ALA A 202 25.39 -4.39 3.27
CA ALA A 202 25.91 -3.74 2.07
C ALA A 202 27.09 -2.82 2.37
N LEU A 203 27.01 -2.00 3.40
CA LEU A 203 28.07 -1.06 3.79
C LEU A 203 29.32 -1.77 4.32
N ASN A 204 29.15 -2.88 5.04
CA ASN A 204 30.26 -3.68 5.57
C ASN A 204 30.78 -4.74 4.58
N ARG A 205 30.26 -4.76 3.34
CA ARG A 205 30.62 -5.76 2.30
C ARG A 205 30.49 -7.20 2.77
N LEU A 206 29.52 -7.46 3.65
CA LEU A 206 29.22 -8.79 4.16
C LEU A 206 28.41 -9.59 3.11
N PRO A 207 28.50 -10.94 3.13
CA PRO A 207 27.76 -11.77 2.20
C PRO A 207 26.25 -11.54 2.37
N MET A 208 25.56 -11.31 1.25
CA MET A 208 24.12 -11.19 1.25
C MET A 208 23.48 -12.56 1.55
N PRO A 209 22.30 -12.58 2.21
CA PRO A 209 21.60 -13.82 2.52
C PRO A 209 21.38 -14.67 1.27
N THR A 210 21.64 -15.97 1.37
CA THR A 210 21.44 -16.92 0.27
C THR A 210 19.99 -16.95 -0.18
N ARG A 211 19.75 -17.08 -1.48
CA ARG A 211 18.41 -17.17 -2.08
C ARG A 211 18.00 -18.58 -2.46
N GLU A 212 18.88 -19.56 -2.25
CA GLU A 212 18.71 -20.94 -2.69
C GLU A 212 18.37 -21.88 -1.52
N GLY A 213 17.64 -22.95 -1.81
CA GLY A 213 17.25 -23.99 -0.86
C GLY A 213 16.22 -23.50 0.17
N VAL A 214 16.05 -24.28 1.25
CA VAL A 214 15.09 -23.99 2.34
C VAL A 214 15.47 -22.69 3.07
N VAL A 215 16.76 -22.51 3.35
CA VAL A 215 17.25 -21.25 3.98
C VAL A 215 17.01 -20.07 3.06
N GLY A 216 17.18 -20.24 1.76
CA GLY A 216 16.88 -19.20 0.77
C GLY A 216 15.39 -18.86 0.73
N PHE A 217 14.49 -19.83 0.89
CA PHE A 217 13.06 -19.56 1.02
C PHE A 217 12.73 -18.71 2.26
N VAL A 218 13.27 -19.08 3.42
CA VAL A 218 13.09 -18.30 4.66
C VAL A 218 13.67 -16.89 4.52
N ASN A 219 14.85 -16.75 3.91
CA ASN A 219 15.47 -15.45 3.68
C ASN A 219 14.63 -14.59 2.72
N ARG A 220 14.09 -15.16 1.63
CA ARG A 220 13.20 -14.43 0.70
C ARG A 220 11.92 -13.98 1.41
N ALA A 221 11.33 -14.84 2.24
CA ALA A 221 10.17 -14.50 3.03
C ALA A 221 10.45 -13.37 4.03
N PHE A 222 11.58 -13.44 4.75
CA PHE A 222 11.95 -12.45 5.75
C PHE A 222 12.34 -11.10 5.11
N PHE A 223 13.23 -11.11 4.10
CA PHE A 223 13.68 -9.89 3.42
C PHE A 223 12.68 -9.38 2.39
N TRP A 224 11.66 -10.16 2.08
CA TRP A 224 10.66 -9.85 1.06
C TRP A 224 11.29 -9.35 -0.25
N THR A 225 12.13 -10.19 -0.83
CA THR A 225 12.84 -9.89 -2.08
C THR A 225 12.14 -10.46 -3.31
N ASP A 226 11.01 -11.13 -3.14
CA ASP A 226 10.23 -11.70 -4.22
C ASP A 226 9.53 -10.61 -5.03
N GLU A 227 9.56 -10.77 -6.34
CA GLU A 227 8.87 -9.84 -7.24
C GLU A 227 7.36 -10.04 -7.19
N ARG A 228 6.60 -8.97 -7.47
CA ARG A 228 5.14 -9.05 -7.60
C ARG A 228 4.78 -10.05 -8.69
N ALA A 229 3.65 -10.76 -8.51
CA ALA A 229 3.19 -11.85 -9.38
C ALA A 229 4.09 -13.10 -9.37
N THR A 230 4.83 -13.36 -8.29
CA THR A 230 5.44 -14.67 -8.01
C THR A 230 4.57 -15.45 -7.03
N LEU A 231 4.64 -16.79 -7.10
CA LEU A 231 3.83 -17.67 -6.24
C LEU A 231 4.09 -17.40 -4.75
N SER A 232 5.33 -17.11 -4.37
CA SER A 232 5.68 -16.77 -2.98
C SER A 232 5.06 -15.45 -2.53
N TYR A 233 5.05 -14.43 -3.39
CA TYR A 233 4.37 -13.16 -3.13
C TYR A 233 2.85 -13.37 -2.95
N ASP A 234 2.23 -14.14 -3.84
CA ASP A 234 0.78 -14.39 -3.80
C ASP A 234 0.37 -15.16 -2.54
N LEU A 235 1.18 -16.15 -2.11
CA LEU A 235 0.94 -16.88 -0.85
C LEU A 235 0.95 -15.95 0.38
N TRP A 236 1.86 -14.98 0.43
CA TRP A 236 1.88 -14.00 1.51
C TRP A 236 0.68 -13.08 1.47
N VAL A 237 0.27 -12.61 0.29
CA VAL A 237 -0.94 -11.79 0.13
C VAL A 237 -2.17 -12.56 0.60
N ILE A 238 -2.28 -13.85 0.21
CA ILE A 238 -3.36 -14.73 0.67
C ILE A 238 -3.32 -14.87 2.20
N ALA A 239 -2.16 -15.10 2.80
CA ALA A 239 -2.01 -15.23 4.25
C ALA A 239 -2.43 -13.94 4.99
N ILE A 240 -2.05 -12.77 4.48
CA ILE A 240 -2.46 -11.47 5.02
C ILE A 240 -3.99 -11.30 4.93
N LEU A 241 -4.57 -11.57 3.77
CA LEU A 241 -6.01 -11.47 3.57
C LEU A 241 -6.76 -12.48 4.44
N ALA A 242 -6.25 -13.72 4.54
CA ALA A 242 -6.80 -14.72 5.42
C ALA A 242 -6.78 -14.26 6.88
N PHE A 243 -5.68 -13.68 7.36
CA PHE A 243 -5.61 -13.12 8.71
C PHE A 243 -6.67 -12.02 8.90
N VAL A 244 -6.77 -11.05 8.00
CA VAL A 244 -7.73 -9.95 8.11
C VAL A 244 -9.17 -10.44 8.13
N TRP A 245 -9.51 -11.49 7.36
CA TRP A 245 -10.87 -11.98 7.23
C TRP A 245 -11.23 -13.06 8.24
N LEU A 246 -10.30 -13.96 8.56
CA LEU A 246 -10.56 -15.10 9.42
C LEU A 246 -10.43 -14.76 10.91
N THR A 247 -9.58 -13.79 11.28
CA THR A 247 -9.41 -13.42 12.69
C THR A 247 -10.71 -12.81 13.24
N PRO A 248 -11.32 -13.41 14.28
CA PRO A 248 -12.51 -12.86 14.90
C PRO A 248 -12.26 -11.46 15.46
N PRO A 249 -13.15 -10.46 15.26
CA PRO A 249 -12.99 -9.12 15.82
C PRO A 249 -12.84 -9.13 17.34
N ALA A 250 -13.51 -10.06 18.01
CA ALA A 250 -13.45 -10.20 19.48
C ALA A 250 -12.03 -10.53 19.99
N TRP A 251 -11.22 -11.30 19.23
CA TRP A 251 -9.84 -11.59 19.62
C TRP A 251 -8.93 -10.37 19.59
N LEU A 252 -9.23 -9.46 18.66
CA LEU A 252 -8.51 -8.19 18.54
C LEU A 252 -9.13 -7.10 19.41
N GLY A 253 -10.30 -7.37 20.04
CA GLY A 253 -11.06 -6.36 20.76
C GLY A 253 -11.46 -5.20 19.86
N ASP A 254 -11.80 -5.46 18.59
CA ASP A 254 -12.15 -4.43 17.60
C ASP A 254 -13.38 -3.65 18.06
N PRO A 255 -13.29 -2.33 18.29
CA PRO A 255 -14.43 -1.55 18.79
C PRO A 255 -15.49 -1.24 17.73
N MET A 256 -15.17 -1.43 16.44
CA MET A 256 -16.02 -1.05 15.32
C MET A 256 -16.66 -2.25 14.63
N ALA A 257 -16.02 -3.43 14.68
CA ALA A 257 -16.56 -4.65 14.09
C ALA A 257 -17.35 -5.43 15.13
N SER A 258 -18.67 -5.41 15.01
CA SER A 258 -19.56 -6.28 15.79
C SER A 258 -19.85 -7.56 15.02
N GLY A 259 -19.72 -8.72 15.69
CA GLY A 259 -20.13 -10.02 15.16
C GLY A 259 -19.06 -11.12 15.32
N PRO A 260 -19.47 -12.38 15.18
CA PRO A 260 -18.59 -13.53 15.42
C PRO A 260 -17.47 -13.70 14.35
N GLY A 261 -17.44 -12.89 13.30
CA GLY A 261 -16.56 -13.10 12.17
C GLY A 261 -16.91 -14.35 11.36
N LEU A 262 -16.16 -14.61 10.30
CA LEU A 262 -16.41 -15.77 9.43
C LEU A 262 -16.23 -17.09 10.19
N ILE A 263 -15.20 -17.20 11.02
CA ILE A 263 -14.96 -18.38 11.86
C ILE A 263 -16.13 -18.60 12.84
N GLY A 264 -16.59 -17.55 13.52
CA GLY A 264 -17.73 -17.66 14.43
C GLY A 264 -19.05 -18.00 13.72
N LEU A 265 -19.25 -17.56 12.48
CA LEU A 265 -20.39 -17.95 11.65
C LEU A 265 -20.31 -19.43 11.24
N ILE A 266 -19.12 -19.95 10.96
CA ILE A 266 -18.92 -21.36 10.63
C ILE A 266 -19.12 -22.23 11.88
N THR A 267 -18.55 -21.84 13.02
CA THR A 267 -18.66 -22.61 14.28
C THR A 267 -20.06 -22.55 14.91
N SER A 268 -20.85 -21.51 14.62
CA SER A 268 -22.25 -21.44 15.08
C SER A 268 -23.21 -22.29 14.25
N LYS A 269 -22.78 -22.81 13.10
CA LYS A 269 -23.57 -23.69 12.24
C LYS A 269 -23.16 -25.17 12.31
N LEU A 270 -22.08 -25.49 13.03
CA LEU A 270 -21.65 -26.82 13.42
C LEU A 270 -22.15 -27.15 14.84
#